data_1c5ace62c10b248b1fa3670865a582b5
#
_entry.id   1c5ace62c10b248b1fa3670865a582b5
#
_cell.length_a   1.000
_cell.length_b   1.000
_cell.length_c   1.000
_cell.angle_alpha   90.00
_cell.angle_beta   90.00
_cell.angle_gamma   90.00
#
_symmetry.space_group_name_H-M   'P 1'
#
loop_
_entity.id
_entity.type
_entity.pdbx_description
1 polymer ?
#
loop_
_entity_poly.entity_id
_entity_poly.type
_entity_poly.pdbx_seq_one_letter_code
_entity_poly.pdbx_strand_id
1 'polypeptide(L)'
;MLTKRIIPCLDVKDGRVVKGIQFVSLRDAGDPVELAAFYDQEGADELVFLDISASHEGRETIVDVVQAVAGSLAIPFTVGGGINSLADMKKILRAGADKVSLNTAAILRPDLINEGADYFGSQCIVVAIDARYDEGLGSWRVYTHGGRKPTEWEVTEWAKEAVSRGAGEIILTSMDCDGEKQGFNIALTKTVSEAVSVPVIASGGAGNAEHFQEAFQEGKADAALAASIFHYKETSVKEVKAFLKQQGVVVR
;
A
#
# COMPACT_ATOMS: atom_id res chain seq x y z
N MET A 1 -3.86 14.08 -18.05
CA MET A 1 -3.15 12.89 -17.54
C MET A 1 -2.94 13.13 -16.06
N LEU A 2 -3.34 12.20 -15.18
CA LEU A 2 -3.08 12.33 -13.75
C LEU A 2 -1.59 12.18 -13.47
N THR A 3 -1.04 12.99 -12.56
CA THR A 3 0.36 12.90 -12.14
C THR A 3 0.58 11.61 -11.36
N LYS A 4 1.70 10.94 -11.60
CA LYS A 4 2.08 9.73 -10.89
C LYS A 4 2.63 10.07 -9.50
N ARG A 5 2.42 9.19 -8.52
CA ARG A 5 2.78 9.38 -7.12
C ARG A 5 3.82 8.37 -6.69
N ILE A 6 4.80 8.82 -5.89
CA ILE A 6 5.80 7.97 -5.24
C ILE A 6 5.49 7.92 -3.75
N ILE A 7 5.28 6.73 -3.23
CA ILE A 7 4.73 6.48 -1.89
C ILE A 7 5.69 5.60 -1.08
N PRO A 8 6.44 6.15 -0.13
CA PRO A 8 7.13 5.33 0.86
C PRO A 8 6.15 4.57 1.76
N CYS A 9 6.48 3.31 2.09
CA CYS A 9 5.72 2.48 3.01
C CYS A 9 6.54 2.19 4.26
N LEU A 10 5.93 2.38 5.41
CA LEU A 10 6.51 2.10 6.72
C LEU A 10 5.75 0.95 7.38
N ASP A 11 6.38 -0.23 7.40
CA ASP A 11 5.89 -1.36 8.17
C ASP A 11 6.19 -1.10 9.64
N VAL A 12 5.17 -1.06 10.48
CA VAL A 12 5.31 -0.77 11.90
C VAL A 12 5.02 -2.01 12.74
N LYS A 13 5.91 -2.31 13.67
CA LYS A 13 5.74 -3.35 14.69
C LYS A 13 6.16 -2.81 16.05
N ASP A 14 5.31 -2.99 17.06
CA ASP A 14 5.57 -2.55 18.43
C ASP A 14 6.01 -1.07 18.53
N GLY A 15 5.40 -0.20 17.71
CA GLY A 15 5.70 1.24 17.68
C GLY A 15 7.02 1.62 16.97
N ARG A 16 7.69 0.69 16.32
CA ARG A 16 8.93 0.92 15.56
C ARG A 16 8.73 0.58 14.09
N VAL A 17 9.38 1.34 13.21
CA VAL A 17 9.44 0.95 11.80
C VAL A 17 10.39 -0.21 11.64
N VAL A 18 9.93 -1.25 10.97
CA VAL A 18 10.70 -2.47 10.73
C VAL A 18 10.73 -2.80 9.25
N LYS A 19 11.74 -3.56 8.83
CA LYS A 19 11.80 -4.11 7.49
C LYS A 19 12.40 -5.49 7.49
N GLY A 20 11.81 -6.38 6.70
CA GLY A 20 12.28 -7.74 6.45
C GLY A 20 11.92 -8.19 5.04
N ILE A 21 12.33 -9.37 4.67
CA ILE A 21 11.92 -10.02 3.42
C ILE A 21 10.69 -10.87 3.72
N GLN A 22 9.60 -10.66 2.98
CA GLN A 22 8.33 -11.40 3.15
C GLN A 22 7.85 -11.45 4.62
N PHE A 23 7.98 -10.34 5.36
CA PHE A 23 7.63 -10.20 6.79
C PHE A 23 8.37 -11.12 7.76
N VAL A 24 9.52 -11.68 7.36
CA VAL A 24 10.42 -12.47 8.21
C VAL A 24 11.76 -11.77 8.41
N SER A 25 12.48 -12.14 9.49
CA SER A 25 13.79 -11.55 9.82
C SER A 25 13.76 -10.02 9.92
N LEU A 26 12.73 -9.48 10.60
CA LEU A 26 12.50 -8.05 10.74
C LEU A 26 13.67 -7.36 11.44
N ARG A 27 14.14 -6.24 10.88
CA ARG A 27 15.15 -5.34 11.44
C ARG A 27 14.52 -3.99 11.72
N ASP A 28 14.91 -3.37 12.82
CA ASP A 28 14.52 -1.99 13.14
C ASP A 28 15.06 -1.03 12.07
N ALA A 29 14.18 -0.19 11.53
CA ALA A 29 14.52 0.82 10.53
C ALA A 29 14.36 2.26 11.06
N GLY A 30 13.86 2.45 12.29
CA GLY A 30 13.81 3.75 12.94
C GLY A 30 12.47 4.11 13.60
N ASP A 31 12.40 5.36 14.03
CA ASP A 31 11.19 5.96 14.60
C ASP A 31 10.20 6.34 13.48
N PRO A 32 8.91 5.98 13.59
CA PRO A 32 7.92 6.26 12.56
C PRO A 32 7.67 7.76 12.33
N VAL A 33 7.74 8.60 13.37
CA VAL A 33 7.51 10.04 13.25
C VAL A 33 8.69 10.72 12.54
N GLU A 34 9.93 10.37 12.94
CA GLU A 34 11.14 10.89 12.31
C GLU A 34 11.23 10.50 10.84
N LEU A 35 10.92 9.24 10.51
CA LEU A 35 10.93 8.77 9.13
C LEU A 35 9.81 9.41 8.29
N ALA A 36 8.64 9.62 8.86
CA ALA A 36 7.55 10.31 8.18
C ALA A 36 7.94 11.74 7.81
N ALA A 37 8.47 12.50 8.77
CA ALA A 37 8.95 13.87 8.54
C ALA A 37 10.09 13.90 7.51
N PHE A 38 10.99 12.91 7.54
CA PHE A 38 12.05 12.79 6.55
C PHE A 38 11.50 12.59 5.13
N TYR A 39 10.54 11.69 4.92
CA TYR A 39 9.95 11.45 3.60
C TYR A 39 9.12 12.61 3.09
N ASP A 40 8.44 13.35 3.96
CA ASP A 40 7.76 14.59 3.59
C ASP A 40 8.77 15.62 3.04
N GLN A 41 9.90 15.82 3.72
CA GLN A 41 10.99 16.70 3.26
C GLN A 41 11.68 16.18 1.99
N GLU A 42 11.73 14.88 1.78
CA GLU A 42 12.22 14.25 0.55
C GLU A 42 11.25 14.40 -0.64
N GLY A 43 10.06 14.95 -0.41
CA GLY A 43 9.07 15.20 -1.45
C GLY A 43 8.27 13.97 -1.85
N ALA A 44 8.05 13.05 -0.92
CA ALA A 44 7.07 11.99 -1.10
C ALA A 44 5.68 12.59 -1.38
N ASP A 45 4.86 11.91 -2.16
CA ASP A 45 3.52 12.39 -2.50
C ASP A 45 2.47 12.00 -1.47
N GLU A 46 2.67 10.85 -0.86
CA GLU A 46 1.86 10.26 0.20
C GLU A 46 2.73 9.30 1.02
N LEU A 47 2.26 8.89 2.20
CA LEU A 47 2.86 7.80 2.98
C LEU A 47 1.84 6.69 3.24
N VAL A 48 2.34 5.47 3.39
CA VAL A 48 1.55 4.33 3.88
C VAL A 48 2.18 3.78 5.14
N PHE A 49 1.38 3.62 6.19
CA PHE A 49 1.73 2.93 7.42
C PHE A 49 0.99 1.61 7.50
N LEU A 50 1.71 0.52 7.68
CA LEU A 50 1.11 -0.80 7.86
C LEU A 50 1.51 -1.35 9.23
N ASP A 51 0.55 -1.48 10.15
CA ASP A 51 0.75 -2.24 11.38
C ASP A 51 0.73 -3.73 11.05
N ILE A 52 1.92 -4.30 10.91
CA ILE A 52 2.08 -5.70 10.54
C ILE A 52 1.88 -6.68 11.71
N SER A 53 1.84 -6.19 12.94
CA SER A 53 1.56 -7.03 14.11
C SER A 53 0.07 -7.27 14.32
N ALA A 54 -0.77 -6.26 14.07
CA ALA A 54 -2.18 -6.27 14.40
C ALA A 54 -2.98 -7.38 13.69
N SER A 55 -2.74 -7.61 12.40
CA SER A 55 -3.45 -8.63 11.61
C SER A 55 -3.07 -10.06 11.98
N HIS A 56 -1.90 -10.27 12.62
CA HIS A 56 -1.41 -11.58 13.03
C HIS A 56 -1.67 -11.88 14.50
N GLU A 57 -1.43 -10.92 15.36
CA GLU A 57 -1.49 -11.06 16.81
C GLU A 57 -2.82 -10.58 17.41
N GLY A 58 -3.75 -10.08 16.59
CA GLY A 58 -5.03 -9.52 17.04
C GLY A 58 -4.89 -8.22 17.83
N ARG A 59 -3.77 -7.52 17.66
CA ARG A 59 -3.51 -6.24 18.31
C ARG A 59 -4.33 -5.14 17.66
N GLU A 60 -4.66 -4.13 18.45
CA GLU A 60 -5.25 -2.90 17.92
C GLU A 60 -4.20 -2.11 17.14
N THR A 61 -4.68 -1.37 16.14
CA THR A 61 -3.85 -0.42 15.37
C THR A 61 -3.30 0.66 16.29
N ILE A 62 -2.07 1.08 16.05
CA ILE A 62 -1.30 2.01 16.89
C ILE A 62 -1.78 3.47 16.77
N VAL A 63 -2.86 3.80 17.42
CA VAL A 63 -3.52 5.12 17.34
C VAL A 63 -2.60 6.27 17.77
N ASP A 64 -1.82 6.07 18.83
CA ASP A 64 -0.91 7.11 19.36
C ASP A 64 0.19 7.45 18.34
N VAL A 65 0.74 6.44 17.66
CA VAL A 65 1.74 6.66 16.59
C VAL A 65 1.10 7.40 15.41
N VAL A 66 -0.11 7.02 15.01
CA VAL A 66 -0.86 7.69 13.95
C VAL A 66 -1.08 9.17 14.28
N GLN A 67 -1.47 9.47 15.51
CA GLN A 67 -1.67 10.85 15.96
C GLN A 67 -0.38 11.67 15.96
N ALA A 68 0.73 11.09 16.42
CA ALA A 68 2.03 11.75 16.41
C ALA A 68 2.54 12.02 14.99
N VAL A 69 2.39 11.04 14.10
CA VAL A 69 2.73 11.17 12.67
C VAL A 69 1.89 12.24 12.00
N ALA A 70 0.56 12.25 12.21
CA ALA A 70 -0.35 13.24 11.64
C ALA A 70 0.04 14.67 12.00
N GLY A 71 0.55 14.89 13.21
CA GLY A 71 1.01 16.20 13.66
C GLY A 71 2.30 16.70 12.98
N SER A 72 3.03 15.84 12.28
CA SER A 72 4.33 16.15 11.66
C SER A 72 4.30 16.17 10.12
N LEU A 73 3.20 15.75 9.48
CA LEU A 73 3.10 15.62 8.03
C LEU A 73 2.29 16.74 7.37
N ALA A 74 2.73 17.17 6.19
CA ALA A 74 1.96 18.00 5.27
C ALA A 74 1.36 17.20 4.09
N ILE A 75 1.84 15.97 3.86
CA ILE A 75 1.34 15.08 2.80
C ILE A 75 0.30 14.09 3.34
N PRO A 76 -0.64 13.62 2.49
CA PRO A 76 -1.61 12.61 2.88
C PRO A 76 -0.96 11.31 3.33
N PHE A 77 -1.58 10.61 4.28
CA PHE A 77 -1.13 9.29 4.64
C PHE A 77 -2.27 8.30 4.89
N THR A 78 -1.98 7.06 4.54
CA THR A 78 -2.87 5.91 4.68
C THR A 78 -2.39 5.03 5.81
N VAL A 79 -3.30 4.55 6.63
CA VAL A 79 -3.00 3.61 7.72
C VAL A 79 -3.72 2.29 7.49
N GLY A 80 -2.99 1.20 7.57
CA GLY A 80 -3.51 -0.17 7.47
C GLY A 80 -3.00 -1.07 8.58
N GLY A 81 -3.53 -2.29 8.62
CA GLY A 81 -3.23 -3.28 9.63
C GLY A 81 -4.21 -3.24 10.81
N GLY A 82 -4.78 -4.41 11.16
CA GLY A 82 -5.67 -4.57 12.30
C GLY A 82 -7.02 -3.88 12.23
N ILE A 83 -7.40 -3.25 11.12
CA ILE A 83 -8.68 -2.56 10.94
C ILE A 83 -9.76 -3.59 10.58
N ASN A 84 -10.69 -3.84 11.51
CA ASN A 84 -11.69 -4.90 11.38
C ASN A 84 -13.14 -4.39 11.48
N SER A 85 -13.33 -3.11 11.78
CA SER A 85 -14.65 -2.53 12.01
C SER A 85 -14.72 -1.05 11.60
N LEU A 86 -15.94 -0.55 11.43
CA LEU A 86 -16.20 0.89 11.26
C LEU A 86 -15.67 1.72 12.43
N ALA A 87 -15.70 1.16 13.65
CA ALA A 87 -15.17 1.82 14.84
C ALA A 87 -13.64 1.98 14.77
N ASP A 88 -12.92 0.98 14.25
CA ASP A 88 -11.47 1.08 14.04
C ASP A 88 -11.14 2.15 13.00
N MET A 89 -11.84 2.14 11.85
CA MET A 89 -11.68 3.18 10.82
C MET A 89 -11.86 4.58 11.43
N LYS A 90 -12.91 4.75 12.24
CA LYS A 90 -13.23 6.03 12.90
C LYS A 90 -12.11 6.47 13.86
N LYS A 91 -11.53 5.54 14.63
CA LYS A 91 -10.40 5.83 15.52
C LYS A 91 -9.20 6.36 14.73
N ILE A 92 -8.83 5.67 13.65
CA ILE A 92 -7.67 5.98 12.82
C ILE A 92 -7.84 7.30 12.08
N LEU A 93 -8.99 7.52 11.43
CA LEU A 93 -9.26 8.78 10.72
C LEU A 93 -9.34 9.98 11.68
N ARG A 94 -9.89 9.79 12.89
CA ARG A 94 -9.89 10.83 13.94
C ARG A 94 -8.52 11.11 14.53
N ALA A 95 -7.61 10.12 14.53
CA ALA A 95 -6.22 10.31 14.93
C ALA A 95 -5.42 11.12 13.90
N GLY A 96 -5.96 11.35 12.69
CA GLY A 96 -5.43 12.25 11.68
C GLY A 96 -5.00 11.56 10.38
N ALA A 97 -5.22 10.26 10.21
CA ALA A 97 -5.02 9.61 8.92
C ALA A 97 -6.02 10.14 7.87
N ASP A 98 -5.59 10.26 6.63
CA ASP A 98 -6.46 10.67 5.52
C ASP A 98 -7.24 9.49 4.93
N LYS A 99 -6.63 8.30 4.97
CA LYS A 99 -7.20 7.07 4.41
C LYS A 99 -6.93 5.89 5.34
N VAL A 100 -7.81 4.89 5.25
CA VAL A 100 -7.63 3.58 5.91
C VAL A 100 -7.50 2.49 4.87
N SER A 101 -6.60 1.54 5.11
CA SER A 101 -6.38 0.40 4.23
C SER A 101 -6.93 -0.89 4.85
N LEU A 102 -7.80 -1.56 4.11
CA LEU A 102 -8.45 -2.81 4.48
C LEU A 102 -7.89 -3.95 3.64
N ASN A 103 -7.56 -5.08 4.27
CA ASN A 103 -7.12 -6.30 3.58
C ASN A 103 -8.00 -7.48 4.03
N THR A 104 -7.51 -8.31 4.94
CA THR A 104 -8.19 -9.54 5.42
C THR A 104 -9.63 -9.30 5.86
N ALA A 105 -9.89 -8.22 6.60
CA ALA A 105 -11.22 -7.91 7.10
C ALA A 105 -12.22 -7.64 5.96
N ALA A 106 -11.79 -6.98 4.89
CA ALA A 106 -12.62 -6.71 3.73
C ALA A 106 -12.98 -8.01 2.96
N ILE A 107 -12.06 -8.96 2.88
CA ILE A 107 -12.31 -10.25 2.22
C ILE A 107 -13.26 -11.11 3.06
N LEU A 108 -13.09 -11.13 4.38
CA LEU A 108 -13.94 -11.91 5.29
C LEU A 108 -15.33 -11.29 5.46
N ARG A 109 -15.45 -9.97 5.35
CA ARG A 109 -16.70 -9.22 5.45
C ARG A 109 -16.70 -8.05 4.44
N PRO A 110 -17.04 -8.33 3.16
CA PRO A 110 -16.99 -7.30 2.12
C PRO A 110 -17.88 -6.07 2.37
N ASP A 111 -18.98 -6.23 3.11
CA ASP A 111 -19.85 -5.11 3.52
C ASP A 111 -19.12 -4.04 4.35
N LEU A 112 -17.96 -4.37 4.94
CA LEU A 112 -17.14 -3.40 5.65
C LEU A 112 -16.64 -2.28 4.73
N ILE A 113 -16.43 -2.57 3.44
CA ILE A 113 -16.06 -1.57 2.42
C ILE A 113 -17.22 -0.60 2.22
N ASN A 114 -18.46 -1.12 2.06
CA ASN A 114 -19.66 -0.29 1.90
C ASN A 114 -19.87 0.60 3.12
N GLU A 115 -19.83 0.04 4.33
CA GLU A 115 -19.99 0.78 5.58
C GLU A 115 -18.98 1.94 5.70
N GLY A 116 -17.72 1.67 5.37
CA GLY A 116 -16.66 2.68 5.37
C GLY A 116 -16.88 3.76 4.31
N ALA A 117 -17.20 3.36 3.08
CA ALA A 117 -17.43 4.27 1.96
C ALA A 117 -18.66 5.16 2.18
N ASP A 118 -19.75 4.59 2.70
CA ASP A 118 -20.98 5.34 3.01
C ASP A 118 -20.78 6.36 4.14
N TYR A 119 -19.95 6.03 5.14
CA TYR A 119 -19.74 6.88 6.30
C TYR A 119 -18.65 7.95 6.09
N PHE A 120 -17.54 7.60 5.43
CA PHE A 120 -16.36 8.48 5.29
C PHE A 120 -16.15 8.99 3.87
N GLY A 121 -16.81 8.40 2.87
CA GLY A 121 -16.56 8.60 1.46
C GLY A 121 -15.55 7.60 0.90
N SER A 122 -15.75 7.20 -0.35
CA SER A 122 -14.86 6.24 -1.05
C SER A 122 -13.39 6.66 -1.05
N GLN A 123 -13.10 7.96 -1.12
CA GLN A 123 -11.73 8.51 -1.12
C GLN A 123 -10.94 8.18 0.16
N CYS A 124 -11.62 7.84 1.26
CA CYS A 124 -10.97 7.43 2.51
C CYS A 124 -10.71 5.91 2.58
N ILE A 125 -11.26 5.10 1.66
CA ILE A 125 -11.21 3.65 1.71
C ILE A 125 -10.26 3.11 0.66
N VAL A 126 -9.16 2.51 1.12
CA VAL A 126 -8.18 1.80 0.31
C VAL A 126 -8.36 0.30 0.55
N VAL A 127 -8.38 -0.50 -0.51
CA VAL A 127 -8.34 -1.97 -0.37
C VAL A 127 -6.96 -2.46 -0.76
N ALA A 128 -6.26 -3.10 0.18
CA ALA A 128 -4.99 -3.76 -0.06
C ALA A 128 -5.24 -5.20 -0.53
N ILE A 129 -4.58 -5.58 -1.60
CA ILE A 129 -4.68 -6.91 -2.23
C ILE A 129 -3.29 -7.53 -2.30
N ASP A 130 -3.08 -8.62 -1.58
CA ASP A 130 -1.89 -9.44 -1.71
C ASP A 130 -2.19 -10.56 -2.71
N ALA A 131 -1.43 -10.61 -3.81
CA ALA A 131 -1.69 -11.54 -4.90
C ALA A 131 -0.44 -12.35 -5.26
N ARG A 132 -0.64 -13.64 -5.53
CA ARG A 132 0.37 -14.58 -6.02
C ARG A 132 -0.12 -15.29 -7.25
N TYR A 133 0.77 -15.53 -8.22
CA TYR A 133 0.42 -16.31 -9.40
C TYR A 133 0.08 -17.74 -9.03
N ASP A 134 -1.02 -18.25 -9.57
CA ASP A 134 -1.54 -19.60 -9.37
C ASP A 134 -1.65 -20.29 -10.73
N GLU A 135 -0.78 -21.28 -10.98
CA GLU A 135 -0.74 -22.01 -12.26
C GLU A 135 -2.05 -22.72 -12.54
N GLY A 136 -2.72 -23.25 -11.51
CA GLY A 136 -4.01 -23.95 -11.66
C GLY A 136 -5.14 -23.03 -12.08
N LEU A 137 -5.04 -21.74 -11.71
CA LEU A 137 -6.00 -20.70 -12.07
C LEU A 137 -5.60 -20.01 -13.40
N GLY A 138 -4.32 -20.08 -13.78
CA GLY A 138 -3.76 -19.32 -14.90
C GLY A 138 -3.79 -17.81 -14.70
N SER A 139 -3.88 -17.35 -13.46
CA SER A 139 -4.00 -15.96 -13.03
C SER A 139 -3.47 -15.78 -11.60
N TRP A 140 -3.68 -14.64 -10.99
CA TRP A 140 -3.27 -14.36 -9.61
C TRP A 140 -4.41 -14.62 -8.62
N ARG A 141 -4.09 -15.38 -7.59
CA ARG A 141 -4.97 -15.64 -6.46
C ARG A 141 -4.75 -14.63 -5.35
N VAL A 142 -5.83 -14.16 -4.74
CA VAL A 142 -5.79 -13.24 -3.60
C VAL A 142 -5.52 -14.02 -2.32
N TYR A 143 -4.70 -13.43 -1.45
CA TYR A 143 -4.31 -13.98 -0.15
C TYR A 143 -4.74 -13.07 0.99
N THR A 144 -4.90 -13.67 2.17
CA THR A 144 -5.21 -13.00 3.43
C THR A 144 -4.15 -13.30 4.48
N HIS A 145 -4.29 -12.66 5.67
CA HIS A 145 -3.43 -12.88 6.84
C HIS A 145 -1.94 -12.64 6.52
N GLY A 146 -1.63 -11.54 5.80
CA GLY A 146 -0.26 -11.22 5.40
C GLY A 146 0.34 -12.28 4.47
N GLY A 147 -0.41 -12.71 3.48
CA GLY A 147 0.02 -13.66 2.46
C GLY A 147 0.03 -15.14 2.89
N ARG A 148 -0.51 -15.48 4.07
CA ARG A 148 -0.45 -16.84 4.62
C ARG A 148 -1.59 -17.76 4.20
N LYS A 149 -2.74 -17.20 3.84
CA LYS A 149 -3.94 -18.00 3.50
C LYS A 149 -4.46 -17.61 2.12
N PRO A 150 -4.47 -18.55 1.15
CA PRO A 150 -5.14 -18.33 -0.13
C PRO A 150 -6.65 -18.20 0.07
N THR A 151 -7.29 -17.46 -0.83
CA THR A 151 -8.73 -17.34 -0.92
C THR A 151 -9.24 -18.00 -2.20
N GLU A 152 -10.56 -18.02 -2.40
CA GLU A 152 -11.16 -18.43 -3.66
C GLU A 152 -11.15 -17.32 -4.72
N TRP A 153 -10.79 -16.09 -4.34
CA TRP A 153 -10.84 -14.94 -5.22
C TRP A 153 -9.69 -14.92 -6.24
N GLU A 154 -10.03 -14.75 -7.50
CA GLU A 154 -9.12 -14.28 -8.53
C GLU A 154 -8.94 -12.75 -8.37
N VAL A 155 -7.75 -12.24 -8.68
CA VAL A 155 -7.36 -10.86 -8.36
C VAL A 155 -8.25 -9.79 -9.01
N THR A 156 -8.65 -9.98 -10.28
CA THR A 156 -9.49 -8.99 -10.98
C THR A 156 -10.94 -9.06 -10.53
N GLU A 157 -11.43 -10.24 -10.18
CA GLU A 157 -12.77 -10.42 -9.61
C GLU A 157 -12.87 -9.70 -8.27
N TRP A 158 -11.90 -9.93 -7.38
CA TRP A 158 -11.87 -9.24 -6.09
C TRP A 158 -11.68 -7.73 -6.22
N ALA A 159 -10.79 -7.26 -7.11
CA ALA A 159 -10.60 -5.85 -7.34
C ALA A 159 -11.89 -5.15 -7.80
N LYS A 160 -12.62 -5.75 -8.75
CA LYS A 160 -13.92 -5.24 -9.21
C LYS A 160 -14.96 -5.24 -8.11
N GLU A 161 -15.03 -6.31 -7.32
CA GLU A 161 -15.95 -6.42 -6.19
C GLU A 161 -15.66 -5.32 -5.15
N ALA A 162 -14.39 -5.12 -4.78
CA ALA A 162 -13.99 -4.07 -3.85
C ALA A 162 -14.39 -2.67 -4.35
N VAL A 163 -14.16 -2.38 -5.63
CA VAL A 163 -14.54 -1.09 -6.24
C VAL A 163 -16.06 -0.92 -6.28
N SER A 164 -16.81 -1.95 -6.64
CA SER A 164 -18.27 -1.92 -6.66
C SER A 164 -18.87 -1.63 -5.29
N ARG A 165 -18.17 -2.00 -4.22
CA ARG A 165 -18.55 -1.74 -2.83
C ARG A 165 -18.11 -0.39 -2.29
N GLY A 166 -17.33 0.38 -3.05
CA GLY A 166 -16.95 1.74 -2.69
C GLY A 166 -15.48 1.93 -2.31
N ALA A 167 -14.60 0.98 -2.61
CA ALA A 167 -13.16 1.24 -2.52
C ALA A 167 -12.78 2.38 -3.48
N GLY A 168 -12.09 3.38 -2.96
CA GLY A 168 -11.64 4.53 -3.74
C GLY A 168 -10.23 4.38 -4.31
N GLU A 169 -9.47 3.38 -3.85
CA GLU A 169 -8.10 3.11 -4.28
C GLU A 169 -7.72 1.67 -3.95
N ILE A 170 -6.79 1.10 -4.71
CA ILE A 170 -6.25 -0.25 -4.50
C ILE A 170 -4.75 -0.18 -4.29
N ILE A 171 -4.23 -0.79 -3.22
CA ILE A 171 -2.81 -1.16 -3.08
C ILE A 171 -2.67 -2.61 -3.54
N LEU A 172 -1.91 -2.84 -4.59
CA LEU A 172 -1.73 -4.16 -5.20
C LEU A 172 -0.32 -4.66 -4.98
N THR A 173 -0.16 -5.63 -4.09
CA THR A 173 1.13 -6.23 -3.77
C THR A 173 1.32 -7.56 -4.49
N SER A 174 2.35 -7.63 -5.34
CA SER A 174 2.82 -8.91 -5.87
C SER A 174 3.64 -9.64 -4.81
N MET A 175 3.12 -10.73 -4.29
CA MET A 175 3.83 -11.58 -3.33
C MET A 175 5.04 -12.28 -3.97
N ASP A 176 4.99 -12.51 -5.29
CA ASP A 176 6.09 -13.15 -6.04
C ASP A 176 7.31 -12.24 -6.18
N CYS A 177 7.09 -10.91 -6.17
CA CYS A 177 8.14 -9.91 -6.33
C CYS A 177 8.54 -9.22 -5.02
N ASP A 178 7.73 -9.33 -3.95
CA ASP A 178 7.96 -8.58 -2.73
C ASP A 178 9.27 -8.97 -2.03
N GLY A 179 10.13 -7.96 -1.83
CA GLY A 179 11.47 -8.12 -1.25
C GLY A 179 12.58 -8.49 -2.24
N GLU A 180 12.25 -8.90 -3.47
CA GLU A 180 13.23 -9.40 -4.46
C GLU A 180 14.00 -8.27 -5.17
N LYS A 181 13.50 -7.03 -5.18
CA LYS A 181 14.11 -5.86 -5.82
C LYS A 181 14.38 -6.01 -7.33
N GLN A 182 13.66 -6.90 -8.01
CA GLN A 182 13.84 -7.20 -9.43
C GLN A 182 12.78 -6.53 -10.33
N GLY A 183 11.98 -5.63 -9.78
CA GLY A 183 10.92 -4.92 -10.47
C GLY A 183 9.53 -5.29 -9.96
N PHE A 184 8.58 -4.39 -10.20
CA PHE A 184 7.17 -4.66 -9.96
C PHE A 184 6.64 -5.73 -10.91
N ASN A 185 5.61 -6.46 -10.50
CA ASN A 185 4.92 -7.37 -11.42
C ASN A 185 4.08 -6.57 -12.42
N ILE A 186 4.64 -6.28 -13.58
CA ILE A 186 4.03 -5.44 -14.59
C ILE A 186 2.75 -6.07 -15.15
N ALA A 187 2.75 -7.38 -15.38
CA ALA A 187 1.58 -8.08 -15.90
C ALA A 187 0.41 -8.04 -14.91
N LEU A 188 0.65 -8.31 -13.63
CA LEU A 188 -0.35 -8.20 -12.57
C LEU A 188 -0.88 -6.78 -12.45
N THR A 189 0.03 -5.80 -12.37
CA THR A 189 -0.32 -4.38 -12.21
C THR A 189 -1.19 -3.90 -13.37
N LYS A 190 -0.80 -4.20 -14.61
CA LYS A 190 -1.56 -3.85 -15.80
C LYS A 190 -2.95 -4.49 -15.82
N THR A 191 -3.01 -5.79 -15.52
CA THR A 191 -4.26 -6.55 -15.52
C THR A 191 -5.28 -5.92 -14.57
N VAL A 192 -4.88 -5.55 -13.36
CA VAL A 192 -5.79 -4.92 -12.40
C VAL A 192 -6.08 -3.47 -12.77
N SER A 193 -5.07 -2.68 -13.19
CA SER A 193 -5.26 -1.28 -13.58
C SER A 193 -6.23 -1.12 -14.76
N GLU A 194 -6.27 -2.08 -15.68
CA GLU A 194 -7.22 -2.09 -16.80
C GLU A 194 -8.61 -2.60 -16.41
N ALA A 195 -8.73 -3.33 -15.30
CA ALA A 195 -9.97 -3.95 -14.86
C ALA A 195 -10.84 -3.04 -13.98
N VAL A 196 -10.26 -2.00 -13.35
CA VAL A 196 -10.94 -1.12 -12.40
C VAL A 196 -10.87 0.36 -12.82
N SER A 197 -11.78 1.18 -12.25
CA SER A 197 -11.87 2.62 -12.54
C SER A 197 -11.23 3.51 -11.48
N VAL A 198 -10.71 2.92 -10.40
CA VAL A 198 -10.04 3.63 -9.29
C VAL A 198 -8.52 3.55 -9.44
N PRO A 199 -7.76 4.47 -8.83
CA PRO A 199 -6.30 4.40 -8.86
C PRO A 199 -5.76 3.08 -8.30
N VAL A 200 -4.71 2.56 -8.94
CA VAL A 200 -3.97 1.37 -8.51
C VAL A 200 -2.55 1.76 -8.13
N ILE A 201 -2.15 1.40 -6.92
CA ILE A 201 -0.81 1.57 -6.38
C ILE A 201 -0.05 0.26 -6.54
N ALA A 202 0.99 0.23 -7.36
CA ALA A 202 1.86 -0.92 -7.50
C ALA A 202 2.73 -1.10 -6.25
N SER A 203 2.82 -2.31 -5.73
CA SER A 203 3.57 -2.68 -4.53
C SER A 203 4.29 -4.03 -4.70
N GLY A 204 5.48 -4.14 -4.10
CA GLY A 204 6.31 -5.33 -4.13
C GLY A 204 7.24 -5.40 -5.34
N GLY A 205 8.56 -5.44 -5.09
CA GLY A 205 9.60 -5.65 -6.11
C GLY A 205 10.44 -4.43 -6.50
N ALA A 206 10.14 -3.23 -6.00
CA ALA A 206 10.92 -2.03 -6.32
C ALA A 206 12.41 -2.20 -5.93
N GLY A 207 13.31 -1.96 -6.89
CA GLY A 207 14.77 -2.05 -6.68
C GLY A 207 15.53 -0.81 -7.16
N ASN A 208 15.03 -0.11 -8.15
CA ASN A 208 15.65 1.09 -8.72
C ASN A 208 14.60 2.01 -9.38
N ALA A 209 15.03 3.14 -9.94
CA ALA A 209 14.13 4.13 -10.53
C ALA A 209 13.47 3.66 -11.83
N GLU A 210 14.14 2.81 -12.60
CA GLU A 210 13.63 2.23 -13.85
C GLU A 210 12.38 1.39 -13.59
N HIS A 211 12.33 0.66 -12.48
CA HIS A 211 11.16 -0.14 -12.10
C HIS A 211 9.89 0.71 -11.90
N PHE A 212 10.02 1.93 -11.39
CA PHE A 212 8.90 2.87 -11.29
C PHE A 212 8.42 3.32 -12.67
N GLN A 213 9.36 3.57 -13.59
CA GLN A 213 9.00 3.92 -14.97
C GLN A 213 8.20 2.79 -15.62
N GLU A 214 8.66 1.54 -15.52
CA GLU A 214 7.96 0.37 -16.05
C GLU A 214 6.56 0.21 -15.45
N ALA A 215 6.43 0.36 -14.12
CA ALA A 215 5.14 0.29 -13.43
C ALA A 215 4.15 1.34 -13.95
N PHE A 216 4.62 2.55 -14.27
CA PHE A 216 3.76 3.64 -14.75
C PHE A 216 3.45 3.56 -16.23
N GLN A 217 4.44 3.24 -17.08
CA GLN A 217 4.27 3.24 -18.52
C GLN A 217 3.65 1.94 -19.04
N GLU A 218 4.14 0.80 -18.57
CA GLU A 218 3.70 -0.52 -19.03
C GLU A 218 2.64 -1.10 -18.08
N GLY A 219 2.86 -1.01 -16.78
CA GLY A 219 1.93 -1.50 -15.74
C GLY A 219 0.68 -0.63 -15.56
N LYS A 220 0.67 0.61 -16.09
CA LYS A 220 -0.43 1.58 -15.99
C LYS A 220 -0.82 1.95 -14.55
N ALA A 221 0.07 1.72 -13.59
CA ALA A 221 -0.15 2.15 -12.22
C ALA A 221 -0.31 3.67 -12.10
N ASP A 222 -1.11 4.12 -11.12
CA ASP A 222 -1.29 5.55 -10.80
C ASP A 222 -0.33 6.02 -9.72
N ALA A 223 0.17 5.07 -8.93
CA ALA A 223 1.19 5.29 -7.93
C ALA A 223 2.07 4.04 -7.80
N ALA A 224 3.24 4.20 -7.20
CA ALA A 224 4.11 3.09 -6.86
C ALA A 224 4.63 3.25 -5.43
N LEU A 225 4.55 2.15 -4.69
CA LEU A 225 4.90 2.06 -3.29
C LEU A 225 6.22 1.28 -3.12
N ALA A 226 7.13 1.81 -2.33
CA ALA A 226 8.37 1.14 -1.98
C ALA A 226 8.78 1.41 -0.53
N ALA A 227 9.56 0.51 0.03
CA ALA A 227 10.01 0.59 1.42
C ALA A 227 11.54 0.45 1.53
N SER A 228 12.08 -0.75 1.33
CA SER A 228 13.49 -1.06 1.64
C SER A 228 14.50 -0.18 0.93
N ILE A 229 14.31 0.11 -0.36
CA ILE A 229 15.24 0.92 -1.14
C ILE A 229 15.36 2.35 -0.60
N PHE A 230 14.28 2.88 -0.02
CA PHE A 230 14.28 4.20 0.62
C PHE A 230 14.83 4.14 2.04
N HIS A 231 14.41 3.15 2.85
CA HIS A 231 14.86 3.01 4.23
C HIS A 231 16.37 2.73 4.33
N TYR A 232 16.92 1.95 3.41
CA TYR A 232 18.36 1.64 3.37
C TYR A 232 19.17 2.64 2.52
N LYS A 233 18.52 3.71 2.04
CA LYS A 233 19.17 4.78 1.25
C LYS A 233 19.89 4.26 -0.01
N GLU A 234 19.32 3.21 -0.62
CA GLU A 234 19.82 2.70 -1.91
C GLU A 234 19.46 3.68 -3.05
N THR A 235 18.35 4.38 -2.89
CA THR A 235 17.93 5.55 -3.68
C THR A 235 17.04 6.44 -2.79
N SER A 236 16.68 7.64 -3.28
CA SER A 236 15.77 8.56 -2.61
C SER A 236 14.53 8.85 -3.46
N VAL A 237 13.47 9.36 -2.81
CA VAL A 237 12.27 9.83 -3.52
C VAL A 237 12.62 10.90 -4.55
N LYS A 238 13.51 11.83 -4.20
CA LYS A 238 13.99 12.88 -5.10
C LYS A 238 14.70 12.34 -6.33
N GLU A 239 15.57 11.35 -6.15
CA GLU A 239 16.30 10.71 -7.27
C GLU A 239 15.35 9.98 -8.20
N VAL A 240 14.41 9.20 -7.66
CA VAL A 240 13.37 8.51 -8.46
C VAL A 240 12.54 9.53 -9.25
N LYS A 241 12.07 10.60 -8.61
CA LYS A 241 11.30 11.65 -9.31
C LYS A 241 12.13 12.38 -10.37
N ALA A 242 13.39 12.67 -10.11
CA ALA A 242 14.28 13.30 -11.07
C ALA A 242 14.49 12.42 -12.32
N PHE A 243 14.73 11.13 -12.12
CA PHE A 243 14.82 10.15 -13.20
C PHE A 243 13.51 10.09 -14.01
N LEU A 244 12.37 9.92 -13.35
CA LEU A 244 11.07 9.83 -14.01
C LEU A 244 10.74 11.07 -14.88
N LYS A 245 11.06 12.27 -14.38
CA LYS A 245 10.92 13.52 -15.15
C LYS A 245 11.79 13.52 -16.40
N GLN A 246 13.03 13.03 -16.33
CA GLN A 246 13.92 12.89 -17.49
C GLN A 246 13.37 11.89 -18.51
N GLN A 247 12.65 10.86 -18.08
CA GLN A 247 11.99 9.87 -18.93
C GLN A 247 10.59 10.32 -19.43
N GLY A 248 10.21 11.56 -19.16
CA GLY A 248 8.92 12.11 -19.63
C GLY A 248 7.70 11.64 -18.84
N VAL A 249 7.90 11.01 -17.67
CA VAL A 249 6.81 10.64 -16.76
C VAL A 249 6.43 11.86 -15.92
N VAL A 250 5.16 12.24 -15.96
CA VAL A 250 4.66 13.37 -15.17
C VAL A 250 4.44 12.88 -13.71
N VAL A 251 5.32 13.25 -12.83
CA VAL A 251 5.22 13.00 -11.37
C VAL A 251 4.82 14.27 -10.63
N ARG A 252 4.17 14.08 -9.49
CA ARG A 252 3.69 15.17 -8.62
C ARG A 252 4.84 15.97 -7.98
#